data_8402b6ed502f5ff1b323c793f9c4b852
#
_entry.id   8402b6ed502f5ff1b323c793f9c4b852
#
_cell.length_a   1.000
_cell.length_b   1.000
_cell.length_c   1.000
_cell.angle_alpha   90.00
_cell.angle_beta   90.00
_cell.angle_gamma   90.00
#
_symmetry.space_group_name_H-M   'P 1'
#
loop_
_entity.id
_entity.type
_entity.pdbx_description
1 polymer ?
#
loop_
_entity_poly.entity_id
_entity_poly.type
_entity_poly.pdbx_seq_one_letter_code
_entity_poly.pdbx_strand_id
1 'polypeptide(L)'
;MLVSPLPDVGMCAPHPGGEEMSNFKPDGRRTVIPRIITDDVAGLVRFLKTVFGAGGEPQSATPTEMTMGDSVVMISDGSGAREAMPAFLYVYVQNADETYERAIAAGAESIEKPTDMPYGDRRATVKDSWSNIWQIATYRER
;
A
#
# COMPACT_ATOMS: atom_id res chain seq x y z
N MET A 1 9.55 32.41 -16.47
CA MET A 1 9.24 31.66 -15.86
C MET A 1 9.08 31.23 -15.67
N LEU A 2 9.28 31.91 -16.03
CA LEU A 2 9.03 31.23 -15.35
C LEU A 2 8.56 30.78 -15.45
N VAL A 3 8.42 31.23 -15.85
CA VAL A 3 7.87 30.51 -15.37
C VAL A 3 7.39 30.06 -15.61
N SER A 4 7.34 30.74 -16.18
CA SER A 4 6.78 30.05 -15.91
C SER A 4 6.33 29.43 -16.11
N PRO A 5 6.23 29.87 -16.46
CA PRO A 5 5.71 29.08 -16.08
C PRO A 5 5.32 28.36 -16.20
N LEU A 6 5.35 28.75 -16.36
CA LEU A 6 4.98 27.81 -15.83
C LEU A 6 4.64 26.89 -16.17
N PRO A 7 4.62 27.03 -16.36
CA PRO A 7 4.41 26.00 -16.08
C PRO A 7 4.14 25.09 -16.14
N ASP A 8 4.21 25.31 -16.25
CA ASP A 8 4.03 24.19 -15.77
C ASP A 8 3.57 23.33 -15.46
N VAL A 9 3.62 23.76 -15.79
CA VAL A 9 3.26 22.80 -15.11
C VAL A 9 2.98 21.97 -14.75
N GLY A 10 3.13 22.45 -15.10
CA GLY A 10 2.88 21.52 -14.46
C GLY A 10 2.95 20.88 -14.23
N MET A 11 3.31 21.21 -14.27
CA MET A 11 3.47 20.61 -13.66
C MET A 11 3.67 20.06 -13.26
N CYS A 12 3.83 20.67 -13.82
CA CYS A 12 4.09 20.29 -13.05
C CYS A 12 4.72 20.19 -12.98
N ALA A 13 5.32 20.77 -13.31
CA ALA A 13 5.89 20.65 -12.82
C ALA A 13 6.52 20.60 -12.69
N PRO A 14 7.03 21.07 -13.06
CA PRO A 14 7.58 20.96 -12.49
C PRO A 14 8.04 20.85 -12.28
N HIS A 15 8.74 21.20 -12.30
CA HIS A 15 9.24 21.15 -11.49
C HIS A 15 9.84 20.98 -11.32
N PRO A 16 9.99 21.79 -11.92
CA PRO A 16 10.64 21.57 -11.41
C PRO A 16 11.07 21.30 -10.95
N GLY A 17 11.36 21.70 -11.06
CA GLY A 17 11.74 21.35 -10.15
C GLY A 17 12.06 20.99 -9.74
N GLY A 18 12.24 21.13 -9.83
CA GLY A 18 12.46 20.60 -9.04
C GLY A 18 13.00 20.51 -8.67
N GLU A 19 13.17 20.77 -8.70
CA GLU A 19 13.77 20.63 -8.19
C GLU A 19 14.23 20.89 -7.15
N GLU A 20 14.32 21.44 -7.03
CA GLU A 20 14.80 21.70 -6.01
C GLU A 20 14.15 21.36 -4.77
N MET A 21 13.04 21.38 -4.61
CA MET A 21 12.35 20.93 -3.52
C MET A 21 12.31 19.50 -3.35
N SER A 22 13.05 18.87 -4.11
CA SER A 22 13.10 17.46 -4.13
C SER A 22 13.75 16.83 -2.92
N ASN A 23 14.29 17.60 -2.00
CA ASN A 23 15.04 17.02 -0.90
C ASN A 23 14.26 16.89 0.40
N PHE A 24 12.95 17.11 0.36
CA PHE A 24 12.18 17.06 1.60
C PHE A 24 11.68 15.66 1.95
N LYS A 25 11.88 14.67 1.07
CA LYS A 25 11.52 13.30 1.37
C LYS A 25 12.52 12.36 0.72
N PRO A 26 12.64 11.12 1.23
CA PRO A 26 13.57 10.15 0.61
C PRO A 26 13.16 9.82 -0.81
N ASP A 27 14.16 9.51 -1.64
CA ASP A 27 13.91 9.08 -3.00
C ASP A 27 13.07 7.82 -3.01
N GLY A 28 12.17 7.73 -3.98
CA GLY A 28 11.33 6.56 -4.15
C GLY A 28 10.15 6.50 -3.23
N ARG A 29 9.95 7.53 -2.41
CA ARG A 29 8.79 7.58 -1.51
C ARG A 29 7.73 8.48 -2.07
N ARG A 30 6.48 8.12 -1.84
CA ARG A 30 5.35 9.00 -2.13
C ARG A 30 5.16 9.95 -0.97
N THR A 31 4.43 11.03 -1.20
CA THR A 31 4.20 12.03 -0.16
C THR A 31 3.41 11.45 1.01
N VAL A 32 2.43 10.60 0.72
CA VAL A 32 1.61 9.96 1.75
C VAL A 32 2.01 8.51 1.85
N ILE A 33 2.33 8.06 3.06
CA ILE A 33 2.72 6.67 3.30
C ILE A 33 1.80 6.10 4.36
N PRO A 34 0.99 5.10 4.02
CA PRO A 34 0.17 4.41 5.02
C PRO A 34 1.06 3.75 6.07
N ARG A 35 0.62 3.77 7.31
CA ARG A 35 1.35 3.14 8.40
C ARG A 35 0.41 2.23 9.17
N ILE A 36 0.82 0.99 9.35
CA ILE A 36 0.05 0.00 10.08
C ILE A 36 0.76 -0.28 11.39
N ILE A 37 0.03 -0.24 12.49
CA ILE A 37 0.55 -0.58 13.82
C ILE A 37 0.00 -1.96 14.16
N THR A 38 0.92 -2.91 14.39
CA THR A 38 0.54 -4.28 14.67
C THR A 38 1.42 -4.84 15.78
N ASP A 39 0.94 -5.85 16.48
CA ASP A 39 1.76 -6.53 17.49
C ASP A 39 2.52 -7.71 16.89
N ASP A 40 2.44 -7.93 15.58
CA ASP A 40 3.13 -9.04 14.91
C ASP A 40 3.67 -8.57 13.56
N VAL A 41 4.72 -7.78 13.61
CA VAL A 41 5.33 -7.21 12.41
C VAL A 41 5.80 -8.33 11.47
N ALA A 42 6.48 -9.34 11.99
CA ALA A 42 7.03 -10.40 11.15
C ALA A 42 5.92 -11.18 10.42
N GLY A 43 4.83 -11.47 11.11
CA GLY A 43 3.71 -12.18 10.50
C GLY A 43 3.06 -11.38 9.39
N LEU A 44 2.81 -10.09 9.62
CA LEU A 44 2.21 -9.24 8.61
C LEU A 44 3.13 -9.08 7.40
N VAL A 45 4.43 -8.91 7.64
CA VAL A 45 5.39 -8.83 6.54
C VAL A 45 5.33 -10.10 5.68
N ARG A 46 5.28 -11.26 6.30
CA ARG A 46 5.18 -12.54 5.57
C ARG A 46 3.91 -12.58 4.72
N PHE A 47 2.79 -12.14 5.30
CA PHE A 47 1.52 -12.10 4.60
C PHE A 47 1.62 -11.19 3.36
N LEU A 48 2.16 -10.00 3.52
CA LEU A 48 2.27 -9.06 2.40
C LEU A 48 3.17 -9.59 1.30
N LYS A 49 4.26 -10.27 1.66
CA LYS A 49 5.14 -10.85 0.66
C LYS A 49 4.45 -11.97 -0.11
N THR A 50 3.73 -12.83 0.60
CA THR A 50 3.07 -13.98 0.01
C THR A 50 1.89 -13.56 -0.88
N VAL A 51 1.10 -12.61 -0.43
CA VAL A 51 -0.15 -12.27 -1.09
C VAL A 51 0.06 -11.25 -2.19
N PHE A 52 0.85 -10.20 -1.90
CA PHE A 52 1.00 -9.07 -2.83
C PHE A 52 2.37 -9.00 -3.49
N GLY A 53 3.27 -9.92 -3.14
CA GLY A 53 4.62 -9.86 -3.68
C GLY A 53 5.40 -8.66 -3.16
N ALA A 54 5.06 -8.18 -1.96
CA ALA A 54 5.72 -7.02 -1.39
C ALA A 54 7.19 -7.29 -1.11
N GLY A 55 8.01 -6.26 -1.18
CA GLY A 55 9.42 -6.34 -0.85
C GLY A 55 9.73 -5.70 0.48
N GLY A 56 10.77 -6.18 1.16
CA GLY A 56 11.18 -5.63 2.44
C GLY A 56 11.35 -6.71 3.48
N GLU A 57 12.04 -6.38 4.55
CA GLU A 57 12.26 -7.30 5.67
C GLU A 57 11.98 -6.61 6.98
N PRO A 58 11.56 -7.35 8.01
CA PRO A 58 11.26 -6.73 9.31
C PRO A 58 12.47 -6.01 9.87
N GLN A 59 12.22 -4.85 10.46
CA GLN A 59 13.26 -4.06 11.13
C GLN A 59 12.90 -3.94 12.60
N SER A 60 13.92 -3.86 13.47
CA SER A 60 13.66 -3.76 14.90
C SER A 60 13.81 -2.35 15.43
N ALA A 61 14.68 -1.54 14.84
CA ALA A 61 14.98 -0.21 15.37
C ALA A 61 14.20 0.90 14.67
N THR A 62 13.66 0.63 13.50
CA THR A 62 12.92 1.62 12.71
C THR A 62 11.67 0.96 12.17
N PRO A 63 10.70 1.74 11.70
CA PRO A 63 9.53 1.14 11.04
C PRO A 63 9.97 0.31 9.85
N THR A 64 9.33 -0.83 9.68
CA THR A 64 9.58 -1.68 8.52
C THR A 64 8.88 -1.06 7.32
N GLU A 65 9.61 -0.88 6.23
CA GLU A 65 9.07 -0.33 5.00
C GLU A 65 8.90 -1.46 3.99
N MET A 66 7.67 -1.64 3.52
CA MET A 66 7.35 -2.66 2.52
C MET A 66 6.99 -1.97 1.23
N THR A 67 7.62 -2.39 0.13
CA THR A 67 7.25 -1.86 -1.18
C THR A 67 6.15 -2.73 -1.77
N MET A 68 5.09 -2.07 -2.25
CA MET A 68 3.96 -2.73 -2.91
C MET A 68 3.70 -1.97 -4.19
N GLY A 69 4.11 -2.56 -5.34
CA GLY A 69 4.05 -1.84 -6.59
C GLY A 69 4.90 -0.57 -6.52
N ASP A 70 4.28 0.56 -6.79
CA ASP A 70 4.96 1.85 -6.70
C ASP A 70 4.75 2.54 -5.35
N SER A 71 4.21 1.83 -4.37
CA SER A 71 3.87 2.41 -3.07
C SER A 71 4.72 1.80 -1.98
N VAL A 72 4.80 2.51 -0.85
CA VAL A 72 5.48 2.04 0.36
C VAL A 72 4.47 2.06 1.49
N VAL A 73 4.45 0.99 2.27
CA VAL A 73 3.63 0.90 3.48
C VAL A 73 4.58 0.68 4.65
N MET A 74 4.43 1.46 5.70
CA MET A 74 5.22 1.30 6.92
C MET A 74 4.50 0.37 7.88
N ILE A 75 5.25 -0.51 8.52
CA ILE A 75 4.70 -1.42 9.52
C ILE A 75 5.56 -1.31 10.76
N SER A 76 4.92 -1.07 11.89
CA SER A 76 5.66 -0.97 13.15
C SER A 76 4.81 -1.57 14.28
N ASP A 77 5.51 -1.93 15.36
CA ASP A 77 4.80 -2.38 16.56
C ASP A 77 4.34 -1.15 17.35
N GLY A 78 3.54 -1.38 18.37
CA GLY A 78 2.99 -0.29 19.15
C GLY A 78 3.99 0.36 20.09
N SER A 79 5.12 -0.30 20.34
CA SER A 79 6.21 0.20 21.21
C SER A 79 5.71 0.71 22.54
N GLY A 80 4.70 0.08 23.12
CA GLY A 80 4.17 0.44 24.42
C GLY A 80 3.41 1.75 24.46
N ALA A 81 3.55 2.60 23.44
CA ALA A 81 2.91 3.91 23.43
C ALA A 81 1.61 3.92 22.64
N ARG A 82 1.40 2.94 21.77
CA ARG A 82 0.23 2.87 20.91
C ARG A 82 -0.29 1.46 20.84
N GLU A 83 -1.61 1.36 20.73
CA GLU A 83 -2.23 0.07 20.50
C GLU A 83 -2.18 -0.25 19.01
N ALA A 84 -2.38 -1.52 18.69
CA ALA A 84 -2.51 -1.93 17.30
C ALA A 84 -3.57 -1.10 16.61
N MET A 85 -3.30 -0.71 15.38
CA MET A 85 -4.17 0.17 14.62
C MET A 85 -4.29 -0.40 13.22
N PRO A 86 -5.33 -1.19 12.96
CA PRO A 86 -5.51 -1.81 11.64
C PRO A 86 -5.83 -0.78 10.59
N ALA A 87 -5.50 -1.13 9.35
CA ALA A 87 -5.73 -0.27 8.21
C ALA A 87 -6.88 -0.81 7.36
N PHE A 88 -7.41 0.06 6.49
CA PHE A 88 -8.38 -0.29 5.47
C PHE A 88 -7.80 0.26 4.17
N LEU A 89 -7.31 -0.62 3.30
CA LEU A 89 -6.56 -0.19 2.12
C LEU A 89 -7.12 -0.81 0.86
N TYR A 90 -7.10 -0.03 -0.22
CA TYR A 90 -7.53 -0.45 -1.55
C TYR A 90 -6.26 -0.64 -2.38
N VAL A 91 -6.03 -1.85 -2.89
CA VAL A 91 -4.78 -2.19 -3.55
C VAL A 91 -5.07 -2.70 -4.95
N TYR A 92 -4.50 -2.05 -5.96
CA TYR A 92 -4.62 -2.53 -7.33
C TYR A 92 -3.58 -3.61 -7.57
N VAL A 93 -4.02 -4.71 -8.15
CA VAL A 93 -3.19 -5.85 -8.51
C VAL A 93 -3.52 -6.29 -9.93
N GLN A 94 -2.66 -7.12 -10.51
CA GLN A 94 -2.86 -7.56 -11.88
C GLN A 94 -4.03 -8.51 -12.03
N ASN A 95 -4.26 -9.36 -11.03
CA ASN A 95 -5.34 -10.34 -11.09
C ASN A 95 -5.97 -10.48 -9.71
N ALA A 96 -7.12 -9.82 -9.53
CA ALA A 96 -7.77 -9.78 -8.22
C ALA A 96 -8.17 -11.17 -7.75
N ASP A 97 -8.63 -12.03 -8.67
CA ASP A 97 -9.05 -13.38 -8.30
C ASP A 97 -7.89 -14.19 -7.75
N GLU A 98 -6.74 -14.17 -8.43
CA GLU A 98 -5.57 -14.91 -7.96
C GLU A 98 -5.03 -14.38 -6.65
N THR A 99 -4.97 -13.06 -6.51
CA THR A 99 -4.47 -12.45 -5.27
C THR A 99 -5.40 -12.77 -4.11
N TYR A 100 -6.72 -12.73 -4.36
CA TYR A 100 -7.70 -13.14 -3.35
C TYR A 100 -7.45 -14.58 -2.90
N GLU A 101 -7.24 -15.50 -3.87
CA GLU A 101 -7.01 -16.90 -3.50
C GLU A 101 -5.75 -17.05 -2.66
N ARG A 102 -4.68 -16.31 -2.99
CA ARG A 102 -3.46 -16.34 -2.18
C ARG A 102 -3.72 -15.81 -0.78
N ALA A 103 -4.53 -14.77 -0.66
CA ALA A 103 -4.85 -14.21 0.65
C ALA A 103 -5.62 -15.21 1.51
N ILE A 104 -6.60 -15.89 0.93
CA ILE A 104 -7.36 -16.91 1.65
C ILE A 104 -6.45 -18.05 2.07
N ALA A 105 -5.57 -18.50 1.16
CA ALA A 105 -4.64 -19.58 1.48
C ALA A 105 -3.65 -19.15 2.58
N ALA A 106 -3.37 -17.87 2.70
CA ALA A 106 -2.47 -17.35 3.73
C ALA A 106 -3.20 -17.05 5.05
N GLY A 107 -4.47 -17.39 5.15
CA GLY A 107 -5.20 -17.28 6.40
C GLY A 107 -6.16 -16.11 6.52
N ALA A 108 -6.33 -15.33 5.46
CA ALA A 108 -7.25 -14.21 5.52
C ALA A 108 -8.69 -14.69 5.45
N GLU A 109 -9.58 -13.90 6.03
CA GLU A 109 -11.02 -14.17 6.04
C GLU A 109 -11.65 -13.44 4.86
N SER A 110 -12.53 -14.13 4.13
CA SER A 110 -13.23 -13.51 3.00
C SER A 110 -14.36 -12.62 3.53
N ILE A 111 -14.34 -11.35 3.15
CA ILE A 111 -15.46 -10.45 3.42
C ILE A 111 -16.30 -10.32 2.16
N GLU A 112 -15.64 -10.26 0.99
CA GLU A 112 -16.32 -10.12 -0.28
C GLU A 112 -15.52 -10.90 -1.32
N LYS A 113 -16.17 -11.87 -1.97
CA LYS A 113 -15.53 -12.62 -3.05
C LYS A 113 -15.32 -11.72 -4.26
N PRO A 114 -14.40 -12.09 -5.17
CA PRO A 114 -14.17 -11.27 -6.35
C PRO A 114 -15.48 -11.01 -7.10
N THR A 115 -15.77 -9.75 -7.33
CA THR A 115 -17.04 -9.29 -7.90
C THR A 115 -16.77 -8.07 -8.78
N ASP A 116 -17.50 -7.99 -9.89
CA ASP A 116 -17.39 -6.82 -10.75
C ASP A 116 -18.14 -5.66 -10.15
N MET A 117 -17.47 -4.53 -10.00
CA MET A 117 -18.06 -3.33 -9.43
C MET A 117 -18.70 -2.49 -10.52
N PRO A 118 -19.74 -1.71 -10.20
CA PRO A 118 -20.39 -0.87 -11.20
C PRO A 118 -19.46 0.11 -11.89
N TYR A 119 -18.40 0.56 -11.19
CA TYR A 119 -17.46 1.53 -11.76
C TYR A 119 -16.34 0.87 -12.56
N GLY A 120 -16.34 -0.45 -12.69
CA GLY A 120 -15.46 -1.14 -13.61
C GLY A 120 -14.38 -2.00 -13.00
N ASP A 121 -14.03 -1.80 -11.74
CA ASP A 121 -13.03 -2.65 -11.11
C ASP A 121 -13.61 -4.03 -10.79
N ARG A 122 -12.75 -5.05 -10.83
CA ARG A 122 -13.09 -6.34 -10.24
C ARG A 122 -12.44 -6.37 -8.87
N ARG A 123 -13.24 -6.54 -7.83
CA ARG A 123 -12.78 -6.32 -6.46
C ARG A 123 -13.15 -7.46 -5.55
N ALA A 124 -12.23 -7.80 -4.66
CA ALA A 124 -12.48 -8.70 -3.54
C ALA A 124 -12.08 -7.98 -2.26
N THR A 125 -12.59 -8.42 -1.12
CA THR A 125 -12.27 -7.82 0.17
C THR A 125 -11.96 -8.94 1.14
N VAL A 126 -10.81 -8.84 1.81
CA VAL A 126 -10.41 -9.82 2.83
C VAL A 126 -9.97 -9.08 4.08
N LYS A 127 -10.01 -9.81 5.19
CA LYS A 127 -9.52 -9.33 6.47
C LYS A 127 -8.37 -10.23 6.88
N ASP A 128 -7.20 -9.67 7.15
CA ASP A 128 -6.07 -10.49 7.54
C ASP A 128 -6.13 -10.83 9.03
N SER A 129 -5.14 -11.59 9.50
CA SER A 129 -5.12 -12.07 10.89
C SER A 129 -4.87 -10.95 11.89
N TRP A 130 -4.51 -9.76 11.43
CA TRP A 130 -4.24 -8.61 12.28
C TRP A 130 -5.30 -7.53 12.13
N SER A 131 -6.44 -7.91 11.54
CA SER A 131 -7.64 -7.08 11.39
C SER A 131 -7.53 -5.98 10.35
N ASN A 132 -6.50 -6.01 9.52
CA ASN A 132 -6.45 -5.09 8.38
C ASN A 132 -7.42 -5.55 7.32
N ILE A 133 -8.09 -4.59 6.68
CA ILE A 133 -9.00 -4.87 5.57
C ILE A 133 -8.28 -4.50 4.28
N TRP A 134 -8.25 -5.44 3.36
CA TRP A 134 -7.60 -5.26 2.06
C TRP A 134 -8.67 -5.41 0.98
N GLN A 135 -8.94 -4.33 0.26
CA GLN A 135 -9.77 -4.41 -0.94
C GLN A 135 -8.81 -4.59 -2.11
N ILE A 136 -8.93 -5.73 -2.76
CA ILE A 136 -7.99 -6.21 -3.78
C ILE A 136 -8.70 -6.04 -5.12
N ALA A 137 -8.16 -5.19 -5.99
CA ALA A 137 -8.88 -4.82 -7.20
C ALA A 137 -8.00 -4.89 -8.44
N THR A 138 -8.63 -5.18 -9.54
CA THR A 138 -8.00 -5.08 -10.86
C THR A 138 -8.82 -4.10 -11.68
N TYR A 139 -8.14 -3.09 -12.20
CA TYR A 139 -8.79 -2.12 -13.08
C TYR A 139 -9.18 -2.78 -14.38
N ARG A 140 -10.38 -2.54 -14.82
CA ARG A 140 -10.85 -3.04 -16.11
C ARG A 140 -11.19 -1.86 -16.97
N GLU A 141 -10.90 -2.02 -18.24
CA GLU A 141 -11.28 -0.99 -19.20
C GLU A 141 -12.79 -0.85 -19.21
N ARG A 142 -13.28 0.37 -19.14
CA ARG A 142 -14.72 0.64 -19.06
C ARG A 142 -15.31 0.99 -20.42
#